data_3ab1764c47b213b9f606a04b69795253
#
_entry.id   3ab1764c47b213b9f606a04b69795253
#
_cell.length_a   1.000
_cell.length_b   1.000
_cell.length_c   1.000
_cell.angle_alpha   90.00
_cell.angle_beta   90.00
_cell.angle_gamma   90.00
#
_symmetry.space_group_name_H-M   'P 1'
#
loop_
_entity.id
_entity.type
_entity.pdbx_description
1 polymer ?
#
loop_
_entity_poly.entity_id
_entity_poly.type
_entity_poly.pdbx_seq_one_letter_code
_entity_poly.pdbx_strand_id
1 'polypeptide(L)'
;MTSSIPSRITFAFLYPVLFTGFRKALNLDDVNEFGLPDELSSNNANKRFNKFLNIFRKKDNQPILLPSIIAFYDHFFAAVIPKLLYVAVTFAQPFLVSRMLAFIDSYTTDTEASQDPNVGWALVGAYAIVYLSLAATTALYWDKVYAMVIRYRAALVSVLFDKSVKLSASVAENEGRGSAVTYMSVDVERVVEGVIFFHECWSALVSIACAAVILWYQVSV
;
A
#
# COMPACT_ATOMS: atom_id res chain seq x y z
N MET A 1 -4.38 -14.58 -13.88
CA MET A 1 -4.13 -15.66 -12.89
C MET A 1 -4.35 -15.13 -11.49
N THR A 2 -5.25 -15.70 -10.72
CA THR A 2 -5.42 -15.36 -9.31
C THR A 2 -4.31 -16.03 -8.51
N SER A 3 -3.24 -15.31 -8.23
CA SER A 3 -2.17 -15.84 -7.39
C SER A 3 -2.69 -16.09 -5.97
N SER A 4 -2.33 -17.25 -5.39
CA SER A 4 -2.71 -17.60 -4.02
C SER A 4 -2.12 -16.63 -2.99
N ILE A 5 -2.74 -16.48 -1.83
CA ILE A 5 -2.27 -15.58 -0.76
C ILE A 5 -0.79 -15.82 -0.42
N PRO A 6 -0.29 -17.07 -0.23
CA PRO A 6 1.13 -17.31 0.03
C PRO A 6 2.04 -16.83 -1.10
N SER A 7 1.62 -16.97 -2.36
CA SER A 7 2.39 -16.50 -3.52
C SER A 7 2.49 -14.97 -3.56
N ARG A 8 1.48 -14.25 -3.04
CA ARG A 8 1.51 -12.78 -2.94
C ARG A 8 2.41 -12.30 -1.80
N ILE A 9 2.41 -12.98 -0.67
CA ILE A 9 3.28 -12.65 0.48
C ILE A 9 4.75 -12.82 0.11
N THR A 10 5.10 -13.88 -0.63
CA THR A 10 6.47 -14.20 -1.04
C THR A 10 6.87 -13.59 -2.37
N PHE A 11 5.97 -12.88 -3.07
CA PHE A 11 6.14 -12.39 -4.44
C PHE A 11 6.51 -13.49 -5.46
N ALA A 12 6.21 -14.75 -5.15
CA ALA A 12 6.57 -15.90 -6.00
C ALA A 12 5.92 -15.85 -7.40
N PHE A 13 4.82 -15.13 -7.55
CA PHE A 13 4.18 -14.90 -8.85
C PHE A 13 5.06 -14.06 -9.81
N LEU A 14 6.05 -13.30 -9.32
CA LEU A 14 6.98 -12.54 -10.14
C LEU A 14 8.16 -13.39 -10.65
N TYR A 15 8.40 -14.56 -10.04
CA TYR A 15 9.55 -15.39 -10.38
C TYR A 15 9.66 -15.73 -11.88
N PRO A 16 8.58 -16.12 -12.58
CA PRO A 16 8.65 -16.40 -14.02
C PRO A 16 9.10 -15.18 -14.84
N VAL A 17 8.57 -13.99 -14.50
CA VAL A 17 8.93 -12.74 -15.19
C VAL A 17 10.39 -12.38 -14.94
N LEU A 18 10.84 -12.45 -13.68
CA LEU A 18 12.22 -12.17 -13.30
C LEU A 18 13.20 -13.13 -13.94
N PHE A 19 12.86 -14.42 -13.98
CA PHE A 19 13.71 -15.44 -14.60
C PHE A 19 13.80 -15.27 -16.11
N THR A 20 12.71 -14.89 -16.78
CA THR A 20 12.72 -14.57 -18.21
C THR A 20 13.54 -13.32 -18.49
N GLY A 21 13.37 -12.26 -17.66
CA GLY A 21 14.15 -11.02 -17.79
C GLY A 21 15.63 -11.18 -17.51
N PHE A 22 16.04 -12.15 -16.68
CA PHE A 22 17.44 -12.51 -16.48
C PHE A 22 18.08 -13.15 -17.73
N ARG A 23 17.29 -13.87 -18.51
CA ARG A 23 17.76 -14.59 -19.72
C ARG A 23 17.70 -13.76 -20.99
N LYS A 24 16.70 -12.89 -21.14
CA LYS A 24 16.50 -12.02 -22.32
C LYS A 24 15.93 -10.68 -21.93
N ALA A 25 16.13 -9.66 -22.77
CA ALA A 25 15.44 -8.38 -22.63
C ALA A 25 13.91 -8.62 -22.75
N LEU A 26 13.14 -8.13 -21.77
CA LEU A 26 11.69 -8.28 -21.77
C LEU A 26 11.07 -7.33 -22.80
N ASN A 27 10.25 -7.87 -23.69
CA ASN A 27 9.38 -7.12 -24.57
C ASN A 27 7.98 -6.97 -23.97
N LEU A 28 7.19 -6.02 -24.50
CA LEU A 28 5.81 -5.81 -24.06
C LEU A 28 4.92 -7.07 -24.20
N ASP A 29 5.19 -7.88 -25.25
CA ASP A 29 4.47 -9.13 -25.49
C ASP A 29 4.77 -10.17 -24.42
N ASP A 30 6.02 -10.27 -23.95
CA ASP A 30 6.39 -11.16 -22.84
C ASP A 30 5.64 -10.77 -21.55
N VAL A 31 5.50 -9.48 -21.27
CA VAL A 31 4.78 -8.98 -20.09
C VAL A 31 3.27 -9.26 -20.20
N ASN A 32 2.69 -9.14 -21.40
CA ASN A 32 1.29 -9.46 -21.65
C ASN A 32 0.98 -10.94 -21.49
N GLU A 33 1.93 -11.83 -21.85
CA GLU A 33 1.80 -13.29 -21.70
C GLU A 33 1.71 -13.70 -20.22
N PHE A 34 2.38 -12.99 -19.32
CA PHE A 34 2.28 -13.20 -17.88
C PHE A 34 0.95 -12.73 -17.26
N GLY A 35 0.09 -12.10 -18.05
CA GLY A 35 -1.29 -11.76 -17.73
C GLY A 35 -1.41 -10.73 -16.62
N LEU A 36 -1.38 -9.44 -16.98
CA LEU A 36 -1.95 -8.42 -16.10
C LEU A 36 -3.42 -8.79 -15.82
N PRO A 37 -3.86 -8.82 -14.56
CA PRO A 37 -5.27 -9.04 -14.25
C PRO A 37 -6.13 -8.06 -15.05
N ASP A 38 -7.21 -8.54 -15.68
CA ASP A 38 -8.14 -7.70 -16.45
C ASP A 38 -8.67 -6.52 -15.64
N GLU A 39 -8.68 -6.67 -14.33
CA GLU A 39 -9.02 -5.62 -13.37
C GLU A 39 -8.03 -4.44 -13.38
N LEU A 40 -6.76 -4.63 -13.75
CA LEU A 40 -5.75 -3.58 -13.88
C LEU A 40 -5.78 -2.91 -15.27
N SER A 41 -6.65 -3.38 -16.17
CA SER A 41 -6.83 -2.78 -17.48
C SER A 41 -7.27 -1.32 -17.34
N SER A 42 -6.54 -0.42 -18.00
CA SER A 42 -6.83 1.01 -18.05
C SER A 42 -8.27 1.31 -18.53
N ASN A 43 -8.81 0.46 -19.39
CA ASN A 43 -10.17 0.62 -19.94
C ASN A 43 -11.25 0.44 -18.86
N ASN A 44 -11.10 -0.52 -17.95
CA ASN A 44 -12.05 -0.76 -16.88
C ASN A 44 -11.94 0.31 -15.77
N ALA A 45 -10.72 0.71 -15.43
CA ALA A 45 -10.46 1.82 -14.52
C ALA A 45 -11.05 3.13 -15.05
N ASN A 46 -10.85 3.42 -16.35
CA ASN A 46 -11.37 4.62 -17.02
C ASN A 46 -12.90 4.66 -17.07
N LYS A 47 -13.55 3.55 -17.42
CA LYS A 47 -15.03 3.48 -17.45
C LYS A 47 -15.64 3.77 -16.07
N ARG A 48 -15.06 3.19 -15.01
CA ARG A 48 -15.52 3.41 -13.63
C ARG A 48 -15.29 4.86 -13.21
N PHE A 49 -14.12 5.38 -13.44
CA PHE A 49 -13.74 6.76 -13.09
C PHE A 49 -14.58 7.79 -13.85
N ASN A 50 -14.76 7.63 -15.18
CA ASN A 50 -15.58 8.52 -15.99
C ASN A 50 -17.05 8.53 -15.58
N LYS A 51 -17.60 7.39 -15.13
CA LYS A 51 -18.97 7.34 -14.60
C LYS A 51 -19.12 8.26 -13.38
N PHE A 52 -18.19 8.19 -12.43
CA PHE A 52 -18.24 9.05 -11.24
C PHE A 52 -17.91 10.50 -11.57
N LEU A 53 -16.91 10.76 -12.42
CA LEU A 53 -16.57 12.12 -12.90
C LEU A 53 -17.78 12.81 -13.54
N ASN A 54 -18.54 12.11 -14.39
CA ASN A 54 -19.73 12.67 -15.04
C ASN A 54 -20.85 12.98 -14.04
N ILE A 55 -21.00 12.20 -12.97
CA ILE A 55 -21.99 12.46 -11.92
C ILE A 55 -21.61 13.75 -11.15
N PHE A 56 -20.33 13.89 -10.79
CA PHE A 56 -19.87 15.05 -10.03
C PHE A 56 -19.66 16.31 -10.86
N ARG A 57 -19.30 16.19 -12.16
CA ARG A 57 -19.18 17.32 -13.09
C ARG A 57 -20.51 18.03 -13.32
N LYS A 58 -21.65 17.35 -13.17
CA LYS A 58 -22.99 17.94 -13.26
C LYS A 58 -23.31 18.86 -12.07
N LYS A 59 -22.54 18.80 -11.00
CA LYS A 59 -22.67 19.57 -9.77
C LYS A 59 -21.48 20.52 -9.63
N ASP A 60 -21.53 21.62 -10.34
CA ASP A 60 -20.50 22.67 -10.49
C ASP A 60 -19.46 22.77 -9.36
N ASN A 61 -18.18 22.85 -9.74
CA ASN A 61 -17.03 23.20 -8.85
C ASN A 61 -16.59 22.18 -7.78
N GLN A 62 -16.84 20.88 -7.93
CA GLN A 62 -16.33 19.89 -6.96
C GLN A 62 -14.88 19.47 -7.29
N PRO A 63 -13.99 19.39 -6.28
CA PRO A 63 -12.62 18.93 -6.49
C PRO A 63 -12.57 17.47 -6.97
N ILE A 64 -11.70 17.19 -7.92
CA ILE A 64 -11.50 15.86 -8.54
C ILE A 64 -11.20 14.75 -7.50
N LEU A 65 -10.70 15.13 -6.32
CA LEU A 65 -10.35 14.20 -5.26
C LEU A 65 -11.55 13.39 -4.73
N LEU A 66 -12.71 14.01 -4.52
CA LEU A 66 -13.91 13.33 -4.02
C LEU A 66 -14.42 12.22 -4.95
N PRO A 67 -14.64 12.47 -6.26
CA PRO A 67 -15.03 11.41 -7.19
C PRO A 67 -13.95 10.31 -7.31
N SER A 68 -12.68 10.66 -7.14
CA SER A 68 -11.57 9.70 -7.18
C SER A 68 -11.62 8.73 -6.01
N ILE A 69 -11.81 9.21 -4.80
CA ILE A 69 -11.91 8.38 -3.59
C ILE A 69 -13.15 7.46 -3.71
N ILE A 70 -14.27 7.99 -4.17
CA ILE A 70 -15.51 7.21 -4.34
C ILE A 70 -15.39 6.17 -5.46
N ALA A 71 -14.68 6.47 -6.54
CA ALA A 71 -14.47 5.53 -7.63
C ALA A 71 -13.63 4.31 -7.22
N PHE A 72 -12.70 4.51 -6.29
CA PHE A 72 -11.72 3.50 -5.88
C PHE A 72 -11.86 3.07 -4.41
N TYR A 73 -13.01 3.36 -3.77
CA TYR A 73 -13.22 3.07 -2.34
C TYR A 73 -12.95 1.59 -1.98
N ASP A 74 -13.33 0.65 -2.85
CA ASP A 74 -13.14 -0.79 -2.61
C ASP A 74 -11.66 -1.13 -2.39
N HIS A 75 -10.78 -0.54 -3.23
CA HIS A 75 -9.34 -0.76 -3.15
C HIS A 75 -8.71 0.01 -1.99
N PHE A 76 -9.26 1.18 -1.69
CA PHE A 76 -8.87 1.97 -0.53
C PHE A 76 -9.14 1.20 0.77
N PHE A 77 -10.35 0.70 0.96
CA PHE A 77 -10.70 -0.06 2.16
C PHE A 77 -10.01 -1.43 2.21
N ALA A 78 -9.72 -2.05 1.06
CA ALA A 78 -8.97 -3.29 1.01
C ALA A 78 -7.53 -3.16 1.56
N ALA A 79 -6.93 -1.97 1.51
CA ALA A 79 -5.61 -1.69 2.07
C ALA A 79 -5.66 -1.40 3.60
N VAL A 80 -6.82 -1.00 4.14
CA VAL A 80 -6.98 -0.65 5.56
C VAL A 80 -6.78 -1.88 6.44
N ILE A 81 -7.33 -3.03 6.07
CA ILE A 81 -7.25 -4.27 6.89
C ILE A 81 -5.79 -4.72 7.08
N PRO A 82 -4.96 -4.91 6.01
CA PRO A 82 -3.56 -5.26 6.19
C PRO A 82 -2.77 -4.20 6.97
N LYS A 83 -3.11 -2.90 6.82
CA LYS A 83 -2.45 -1.82 7.56
C LYS A 83 -2.76 -1.87 9.06
N LEU A 84 -4.01 -2.13 9.44
CA LEU A 84 -4.38 -2.31 10.85
C LEU A 84 -3.71 -3.53 11.47
N LEU A 85 -3.65 -4.64 10.73
CA LEU A 85 -2.91 -5.83 11.17
C LEU A 85 -1.42 -5.54 11.37
N TYR A 86 -0.81 -4.80 10.43
CA TYR A 86 0.59 -4.35 10.55
C TYR A 86 0.79 -3.53 11.84
N VAL A 87 -0.07 -2.54 12.10
CA VAL A 87 -0.01 -1.72 13.31
C VAL A 87 -0.15 -2.59 14.56
N ALA A 88 -1.12 -3.51 14.60
CA ALA A 88 -1.32 -4.40 15.74
C ALA A 88 -0.09 -5.29 16.02
N VAL A 89 0.49 -5.88 14.98
CA VAL A 89 1.70 -6.73 15.11
C VAL A 89 2.91 -5.89 15.53
N THR A 90 3.03 -4.64 15.07
CA THR A 90 4.10 -3.72 15.48
C THR A 90 4.07 -3.48 16.99
N PHE A 91 2.89 -3.34 17.58
CA PHE A 91 2.74 -3.16 19.03
C PHE A 91 3.02 -4.43 19.86
N ALA A 92 3.13 -5.60 19.24
CA ALA A 92 3.60 -6.80 19.94
C ALA A 92 5.09 -6.71 20.32
N GLN A 93 5.90 -5.95 19.57
CA GLN A 93 7.34 -5.85 19.81
C GLN A 93 7.73 -5.29 21.19
N PRO A 94 7.15 -4.16 21.69
CA PRO A 94 7.48 -3.64 23.01
C PRO A 94 7.20 -4.66 24.13
N PHE A 95 6.11 -5.44 24.02
CA PHE A 95 5.78 -6.47 25.00
C PHE A 95 6.81 -7.62 25.00
N LEU A 96 7.26 -8.03 23.80
CA LEU A 96 8.31 -9.04 23.67
C LEU A 96 9.64 -8.54 24.25
N VAL A 97 9.99 -7.27 23.99
CA VAL A 97 11.20 -6.66 24.56
C VAL A 97 11.15 -6.66 26.09
N SER A 98 10.02 -6.23 26.67
CA SER A 98 9.83 -6.24 28.13
C SER A 98 9.97 -7.65 28.73
N ARG A 99 9.40 -8.66 28.07
CA ARG A 99 9.53 -10.06 28.48
C ARG A 99 10.95 -10.58 28.36
N MET A 100 11.67 -10.20 27.29
CA MET A 100 13.06 -10.57 27.09
C MET A 100 13.97 -9.95 28.15
N LEU A 101 13.76 -8.67 28.46
CA LEU A 101 14.51 -8.00 29.54
C LEU A 101 14.28 -8.68 30.90
N ALA A 102 13.02 -8.98 31.24
CA ALA A 102 12.71 -9.70 32.49
C ALA A 102 13.33 -11.10 32.54
N PHE A 103 13.41 -11.78 31.39
CA PHE A 103 14.10 -13.07 31.30
C PHE A 103 15.61 -12.94 31.55
N ILE A 104 16.26 -11.96 30.93
CA ILE A 104 17.70 -11.71 31.11
C ILE A 104 17.99 -11.31 32.57
N ASP A 105 17.17 -10.45 33.14
CA ASP A 105 17.33 -9.98 34.53
C ASP A 105 17.24 -11.15 35.53
N SER A 106 16.38 -12.13 35.26
CA SER A 106 16.29 -13.35 36.11
C SER A 106 17.57 -14.19 36.15
N TYR A 107 18.46 -14.05 35.17
CA TYR A 107 19.78 -14.72 35.14
C TYR A 107 20.91 -13.86 35.68
N THR A 108 20.76 -12.54 35.74
CA THR A 108 21.81 -11.61 36.22
C THR A 108 21.69 -11.34 37.72
N THR A 109 20.50 -11.46 38.27
CA THR A 109 20.25 -11.31 39.71
C THR A 109 20.32 -12.70 40.33
N ASP A 110 21.29 -12.98 41.17
CA ASP A 110 21.57 -14.26 41.89
C ASP A 110 20.40 -14.76 42.79
N THR A 111 19.19 -14.66 42.29
CA THR A 111 17.98 -15.13 42.97
C THR A 111 17.74 -16.58 42.57
N GLU A 112 17.47 -17.45 43.53
CA GLU A 112 17.18 -18.90 43.37
C GLU A 112 16.05 -19.26 42.39
N ALA A 113 15.47 -18.27 41.69
CA ALA A 113 14.35 -18.38 40.73
C ALA A 113 14.79 -18.02 39.31
N SER A 114 15.89 -18.59 38.81
CA SER A 114 16.20 -18.49 37.39
C SER A 114 15.08 -19.14 36.57
N GLN A 115 14.55 -18.42 35.57
CA GLN A 115 13.48 -18.96 34.70
C GLN A 115 14.03 -20.15 33.88
N ASP A 116 13.16 -21.11 33.59
CA ASP A 116 13.50 -22.28 32.76
C ASP A 116 14.11 -21.81 31.41
N PRO A 117 15.27 -22.37 30.99
CA PRO A 117 15.89 -22.08 29.68
C PRO A 117 14.93 -22.24 28.51
N ASN A 118 13.89 -23.07 28.62
CA ASN A 118 12.87 -23.23 27.61
C ASN A 118 12.07 -21.95 27.33
N VAL A 119 11.96 -21.04 28.32
CA VAL A 119 11.33 -19.73 28.14
C VAL A 119 12.13 -18.87 27.18
N GLY A 120 13.46 -18.92 27.20
CA GLY A 120 14.33 -18.24 26.25
C GLY A 120 14.08 -18.69 24.81
N TRP A 121 14.01 -20.02 24.59
CA TRP A 121 13.68 -20.55 23.26
C TRP A 121 12.27 -20.19 22.80
N ALA A 122 11.29 -20.17 23.70
CA ALA A 122 9.93 -19.72 23.38
C ALA A 122 9.90 -18.24 22.97
N LEU A 123 10.70 -17.37 23.63
CA LEU A 123 10.82 -15.96 23.24
C LEU A 123 11.45 -15.80 21.85
N VAL A 124 12.51 -16.57 21.53
CA VAL A 124 13.11 -16.57 20.18
C VAL A 124 12.06 -16.97 19.13
N GLY A 125 11.28 -18.02 19.39
CA GLY A 125 10.19 -18.44 18.52
C GLY A 125 9.11 -17.35 18.37
N ALA A 126 8.74 -16.68 19.46
CA ALA A 126 7.76 -15.58 19.42
C ALA A 126 8.26 -14.39 18.57
N TYR A 127 9.55 -14.02 18.72
CA TYR A 127 10.17 -13.00 17.86
C TYR A 127 10.12 -13.40 16.39
N ALA A 128 10.48 -14.64 16.05
CA ALA A 128 10.43 -15.13 14.67
C ALA A 128 9.01 -15.02 14.08
N ILE A 129 7.98 -15.41 14.83
CA ILE A 129 6.58 -15.31 14.42
C ILE A 129 6.17 -13.85 14.19
N VAL A 130 6.54 -12.94 15.10
CA VAL A 130 6.20 -11.50 14.97
C VAL A 130 6.86 -10.89 13.74
N TYR A 131 8.15 -11.15 13.50
CA TYR A 131 8.83 -10.60 12.33
C TYR A 131 8.32 -11.19 11.01
N LEU A 132 8.00 -12.48 10.96
CA LEU A 132 7.37 -13.10 9.79
C LEU A 132 5.97 -12.50 9.55
N SER A 133 5.21 -12.26 10.60
CA SER A 133 3.89 -11.61 10.50
C SER A 133 4.00 -10.17 10.01
N LEU A 134 5.00 -9.42 10.49
CA LEU A 134 5.29 -8.05 9.99
C LEU A 134 5.64 -8.07 8.51
N ALA A 135 6.52 -8.96 8.07
CA ALA A 135 6.89 -9.08 6.67
C ALA A 135 5.66 -9.41 5.79
N ALA A 136 4.84 -10.38 6.23
CA ALA A 136 3.64 -10.78 5.52
C ALA A 136 2.60 -9.65 5.42
N THR A 137 2.32 -8.97 6.54
CA THR A 137 1.34 -7.87 6.56
C THR A 137 1.81 -6.66 5.76
N THR A 138 3.11 -6.36 5.79
CA THR A 138 3.73 -5.30 4.97
C THR A 138 3.59 -5.62 3.49
N ALA A 139 3.90 -6.85 3.08
CA ALA A 139 3.79 -7.28 1.69
C ALA A 139 2.33 -7.18 1.18
N LEU A 140 1.36 -7.66 1.98
CA LEU A 140 -0.06 -7.58 1.65
C LEU A 140 -0.56 -6.13 1.56
N TYR A 141 -0.10 -5.26 2.46
CA TYR A 141 -0.44 -3.84 2.44
C TYR A 141 0.03 -3.17 1.15
N TRP A 142 1.31 -3.30 0.81
CA TRP A 142 1.87 -2.69 -0.40
C TRP A 142 1.29 -3.27 -1.69
N ASP A 143 0.97 -4.58 -1.74
CA ASP A 143 0.24 -5.17 -2.87
C ASP A 143 -1.08 -4.44 -3.15
N LYS A 144 -1.87 -4.14 -2.09
CA LYS A 144 -3.13 -3.42 -2.23
C LYS A 144 -2.96 -1.95 -2.59
N VAL A 145 -2.00 -1.28 -1.96
CA VAL A 145 -1.71 0.13 -2.24
C VAL A 145 -1.25 0.33 -3.67
N TYR A 146 -0.27 -0.45 -4.14
CA TYR A 146 0.21 -0.33 -5.51
C TYR A 146 -0.84 -0.73 -6.55
N ALA A 147 -1.66 -1.73 -6.30
CA ALA A 147 -2.77 -2.07 -7.18
C ALA A 147 -3.77 -0.90 -7.32
N MET A 148 -4.06 -0.19 -6.23
CA MET A 148 -4.89 1.02 -6.24
C MET A 148 -4.21 2.16 -7.01
N VAL A 149 -2.94 2.43 -6.73
CA VAL A 149 -2.12 3.48 -7.34
C VAL A 149 -2.05 3.33 -8.86
N ILE A 150 -1.76 2.13 -9.35
CA ILE A 150 -1.68 1.84 -10.79
C ILE A 150 -3.02 2.12 -11.48
N ARG A 151 -4.13 1.68 -10.89
CA ARG A 151 -5.47 1.93 -11.45
C ARG A 151 -5.83 3.40 -11.45
N TYR A 152 -5.52 4.11 -10.38
CA TYR A 152 -5.80 5.53 -10.25
C TYR A 152 -4.98 6.35 -11.25
N ARG A 153 -3.68 6.07 -11.35
CA ARG A 153 -2.80 6.68 -12.35
C ARG A 153 -3.30 6.46 -13.78
N ALA A 154 -3.63 5.20 -14.13
CA ALA A 154 -4.15 4.87 -15.45
C ALA A 154 -5.46 5.61 -15.77
N ALA A 155 -6.35 5.75 -14.81
CA ALA A 155 -7.61 6.48 -14.98
C ALA A 155 -7.36 7.99 -15.18
N LEU A 156 -6.50 8.62 -14.38
CA LEU A 156 -6.16 10.04 -14.51
C LEU A 156 -5.51 10.36 -15.87
N VAL A 157 -4.49 9.58 -16.25
CA VAL A 157 -3.80 9.76 -17.52
C VAL A 157 -4.77 9.60 -18.69
N SER A 158 -5.64 8.59 -18.66
CA SER A 158 -6.63 8.38 -19.70
C SER A 158 -7.62 9.55 -19.84
N VAL A 159 -8.10 10.10 -18.72
CA VAL A 159 -9.02 11.25 -18.73
C VAL A 159 -8.33 12.52 -19.25
N LEU A 160 -7.08 12.74 -18.83
CA LEU A 160 -6.30 13.89 -19.33
C LEU A 160 -6.02 13.76 -20.81
N PHE A 161 -5.67 12.56 -21.29
CA PHE A 161 -5.49 12.29 -22.73
C PHE A 161 -6.77 12.54 -23.53
N ASP A 162 -7.89 11.98 -23.11
CA ASP A 162 -9.19 12.20 -23.77
C ASP A 162 -9.57 13.69 -23.82
N LYS A 163 -9.21 14.45 -22.80
CA LYS A 163 -9.46 15.88 -22.73
C LYS A 163 -8.51 16.66 -23.63
N SER A 164 -7.23 16.32 -23.65
CA SER A 164 -6.21 16.99 -24.48
C SER A 164 -6.47 16.83 -25.98
N VAL A 165 -6.96 15.67 -26.40
CA VAL A 165 -7.34 15.40 -27.81
C VAL A 165 -8.56 16.23 -28.25
N LYS A 166 -9.46 16.58 -27.31
CA LYS A 166 -10.67 17.38 -27.58
C LYS A 166 -10.43 18.89 -27.52
N LEU A 167 -9.26 19.34 -27.03
CA LEU A 167 -8.93 20.75 -27.01
C LEU A 167 -8.66 21.27 -28.44
N SER A 168 -9.21 22.45 -28.75
CA SER A 168 -8.94 23.10 -30.05
C SER A 168 -7.47 23.49 -30.15
N ALA A 169 -6.93 23.53 -31.39
CA ALA A 169 -5.55 23.88 -31.65
C ALA A 169 -5.16 25.25 -31.07
N SER A 170 -6.08 26.22 -31.07
CA SER A 170 -5.86 27.57 -30.53
C SER A 170 -5.71 27.59 -29.01
N VAL A 171 -6.42 26.73 -28.29
CA VAL A 171 -6.30 26.60 -26.82
C VAL A 171 -5.00 25.85 -26.46
N ALA A 172 -4.66 24.82 -27.24
CA ALA A 172 -3.42 24.08 -27.05
C ALA A 172 -2.17 24.93 -27.30
N GLU A 173 -2.25 25.93 -28.18
CA GLU A 173 -1.17 26.87 -28.47
C GLU A 173 -0.98 27.91 -27.36
N ASN A 174 -2.08 28.42 -26.77
CA ASN A 174 -2.05 29.36 -25.67
C ASN A 174 -1.56 28.74 -24.34
N GLU A 175 -1.89 27.47 -24.07
CA GLU A 175 -1.48 26.73 -22.88
C GLU A 175 -0.05 26.16 -22.97
N GLY A 176 0.57 26.23 -24.18
CA GLY A 176 1.87 25.62 -24.47
C GLY A 176 1.78 24.13 -24.83
N ARG A 177 2.40 23.77 -25.94
CA ARG A 177 2.36 22.39 -26.51
C ARG A 177 2.88 21.29 -25.57
N GLY A 178 3.65 21.65 -24.52
CA GLY A 178 4.18 20.70 -23.54
C GLY A 178 3.34 20.52 -22.28
N SER A 179 2.35 21.39 -22.03
CA SER A 179 1.62 21.39 -20.75
C SER A 179 0.81 20.11 -20.52
N ALA A 180 0.16 19.57 -21.55
CA ALA A 180 -0.61 18.32 -21.44
C ALA A 180 0.28 17.12 -21.03
N VAL A 181 1.49 17.03 -21.60
CA VAL A 181 2.46 15.98 -21.26
C VAL A 181 2.96 16.15 -19.82
N THR A 182 3.21 17.40 -19.41
CA THR A 182 3.63 17.72 -18.04
C THR A 182 2.54 17.35 -17.02
N TYR A 183 1.26 17.66 -17.31
CA TYR A 183 0.14 17.27 -16.45
C TYR A 183 0.02 15.74 -16.32
N MET A 184 0.21 14.99 -17.43
CA MET A 184 0.13 13.53 -17.41
C MET A 184 1.32 12.87 -16.71
N SER A 185 2.51 13.48 -16.74
CA SER A 185 3.72 12.87 -16.18
C SER A 185 4.01 13.36 -14.76
N VAL A 186 3.95 14.66 -14.49
CA VAL A 186 4.40 15.24 -13.22
C VAL A 186 3.24 15.42 -12.24
N ASP A 187 2.14 16.04 -12.70
CA ASP A 187 1.04 16.39 -11.79
C ASP A 187 0.24 15.16 -11.39
N VAL A 188 0.06 14.20 -12.30
CA VAL A 188 -0.58 12.92 -11.96
C VAL A 188 0.26 12.17 -10.92
N GLU A 189 1.60 12.18 -11.04
CA GLU A 189 2.48 11.52 -10.07
C GLU A 189 2.34 12.13 -8.68
N ARG A 190 2.34 13.45 -8.57
CA ARG A 190 2.13 14.17 -7.30
C ARG A 190 0.79 13.83 -6.64
N VAL A 191 -0.28 13.74 -7.43
CA VAL A 191 -1.61 13.36 -6.91
C VAL A 191 -1.60 11.91 -6.42
N VAL A 192 -0.96 11.02 -7.14
CA VAL A 192 -0.83 9.61 -6.77
C VAL A 192 -0.02 9.44 -5.48
N GLU A 193 1.09 10.14 -5.34
CA GLU A 193 1.87 10.19 -4.10
C GLU A 193 1.01 10.69 -2.93
N GLY A 194 0.21 11.73 -3.13
CA GLY A 194 -0.73 12.23 -2.13
C GLY A 194 -1.71 11.17 -1.62
N VAL A 195 -2.17 10.27 -2.48
CA VAL A 195 -3.05 9.15 -2.09
C VAL A 195 -2.30 8.14 -1.22
N ILE A 196 -1.03 7.85 -1.51
CA ILE A 196 -0.18 6.98 -0.69
C ILE A 196 0.01 7.62 0.70
N PHE A 197 0.39 8.89 0.76
CA PHE A 197 0.57 9.62 2.02
C PHE A 197 -0.69 9.67 2.87
N PHE A 198 -1.86 9.73 2.26
CA PHE A 198 -3.12 9.71 3.00
C PHE A 198 -3.28 8.42 3.82
N HIS A 199 -2.89 7.27 3.26
CA HIS A 199 -2.88 5.99 4.00
C HIS A 199 -1.89 6.00 5.17
N GLU A 200 -0.72 6.62 5.01
CA GLU A 200 0.26 6.74 6.09
C GLU A 200 -0.23 7.70 7.20
N CYS A 201 -0.86 8.83 6.84
CA CYS A 201 -1.35 9.82 7.81
C CYS A 201 -2.37 9.24 8.80
N TRP A 202 -3.43 8.60 8.31
CA TRP A 202 -4.44 8.04 9.23
C TRP A 202 -3.87 6.90 10.08
N SER A 203 -2.99 6.06 9.53
CA SER A 203 -2.36 4.98 10.27
C SER A 203 -1.39 5.49 11.34
N ALA A 204 -0.69 6.60 11.08
CA ALA A 204 0.15 7.26 12.06
C ALA A 204 -0.68 7.78 13.26
N LEU A 205 -1.85 8.38 13.00
CA LEU A 205 -2.76 8.81 14.07
C LEU A 205 -3.22 7.64 14.93
N VAL A 206 -3.59 6.52 14.32
CA VAL A 206 -3.96 5.30 15.05
C VAL A 206 -2.78 4.79 15.87
N SER A 207 -1.58 4.77 15.29
CA SER A 207 -0.36 4.31 15.99
C SER A 207 -0.03 5.21 17.18
N ILE A 208 -0.14 6.53 17.05
CA ILE A 208 0.08 7.48 18.16
C ILE A 208 -0.94 7.23 19.28
N ALA A 209 -2.22 7.07 18.94
CA ALA A 209 -3.25 6.78 19.93
C ALA A 209 -2.98 5.47 20.69
N CYS A 210 -2.64 4.40 19.96
CA CYS A 210 -2.28 3.11 20.56
C CYS A 210 -1.03 3.22 21.46
N ALA A 211 0.01 3.93 21.01
CA ALA A 211 1.22 4.16 21.80
C ALA A 211 0.92 4.92 23.09
N ALA A 212 0.11 5.98 23.02
CA ALA A 212 -0.30 6.75 24.18
C ALA A 212 -1.05 5.89 25.21
N VAL A 213 -1.97 5.03 24.76
CA VAL A 213 -2.69 4.11 25.65
C VAL A 213 -1.76 3.12 26.31
N ILE A 214 -0.84 2.52 25.56
CA ILE A 214 0.15 1.55 26.11
C ILE A 214 1.04 2.23 27.14
N LEU A 215 1.57 3.42 26.84
CA LEU A 215 2.37 4.19 27.77
C LEU A 215 1.62 4.54 29.06
N TRP A 216 0.34 4.96 28.92
CA TRP A 216 -0.48 5.25 30.06
C TRP A 216 -0.61 4.04 30.99
N TYR A 217 -0.86 2.85 30.44
CA TYR A 217 -0.95 1.62 31.25
C TYR A 217 0.38 1.23 31.88
N GLN A 218 1.51 1.42 31.18
CA GLN A 218 2.82 1.06 31.73
C GLN A 218 3.33 2.02 32.81
N VAL A 219 2.96 3.31 32.73
CA VAL A 219 3.39 4.34 33.69
C VAL A 219 2.44 4.42 34.89
N SER A 220 1.17 4.04 34.71
CA SER A 220 0.15 4.09 35.76
C SER A 220 0.17 2.89 36.71
N VAL A 221 1.02 1.87 36.42
CA VAL A 221 1.26 0.71 37.30
C VAL A 221 2.64 0.84 37.96
#